data_446aae9470c91b4b48830e7dc4951428
#
_entry.id   446aae9470c91b4b48830e7dc4951428
#
_cell.length_a   1.000
_cell.length_b   1.000
_cell.length_c   1.000
_cell.angle_alpha   90.00
_cell.angle_beta   90.00
_cell.angle_gamma   90.00
#
_symmetry.space_group_name_H-M   'P 1'
#
loop_
_entity.id
_entity.type
_entity.pdbx_description
1 polymer ?
#
loop_
_entity_poly.entity_id
_entity_poly.type
_entity_poly.pdbx_seq_one_letter_code
_entity_poly.pdbx_strand_id
1 'polypeptide(L)'
;MSQRQRMGNQPMIVLSEDSQRTSGKDAQSMNITAGKAVAESVRTTLGPKGMDKMLVDSSGGVVVTNDGVTILKEMDIDHPAANMIVEVSETQEDEVGDGTTTAVVIAGELLDQAEELIDSEVHPTTIAQGYRQAAEKAGEVLDDRAIDVTADDRETLEKIASTAMTGKGAESARDTLAKLVVDAVLAVRDDDGSVDTDNVSVETVVGGSIGNSELIEGVIVDKERVDENMPYAVEDANVALFDGAIEVKETEIDAEVNVTDPDQLQQFLDQEEKQLKELVDKLTAVGTDVVFVGDGIDDMAQHYLAQEGILAVRRAKDSDLQRLARSTGGRVVANLDDITEDDLGFAGSVAQKDIGGDERIFVEDVEDARSVTLVLRGGTEHVVDEVERAIDDSLGVVRTTLQDGQVLPGGGAPETQLALELRDFADSVGGREQLAVEAFADALEVIPRTLAENAGLDPIDSLVDLRARHDGGEFGAGLDAYTGDVIDMEAEGVVEPRRVKTQAIESATEAATMILRIDDVIAAGDLKGGGTDDGDDDPAGGMGGGMGGMGGMGGMGGAM
;
A
#
# COMPACT_ATOMS: atom_id res chain seq x y z
N MET A 1 -30.80 -27.31 66.81
CA MET A 1 -31.39 -27.48 65.43
C MET A 1 -30.75 -26.40 64.56
N SER A 2 -29.76 -26.78 63.81
CA SER A 2 -28.99 -25.85 62.92
C SER A 2 -29.63 -25.88 61.52
N GLN A 3 -30.14 -24.73 61.14
CA GLN A 3 -30.57 -24.51 59.73
C GLN A 3 -29.35 -24.37 58.84
N ARG A 4 -29.11 -25.35 57.99
CA ARG A 4 -28.21 -25.24 56.86
C ARG A 4 -28.89 -24.42 55.76
N GLN A 5 -28.46 -23.15 55.57
CA GLN A 5 -28.78 -22.40 54.40
C GLN A 5 -28.11 -23.06 53.18
N ARG A 6 -28.94 -23.50 52.24
CA ARG A 6 -28.49 -23.83 50.87
C ARG A 6 -28.14 -22.53 50.16
N MET A 7 -26.85 -22.25 49.94
CA MET A 7 -26.43 -21.28 48.92
C MET A 7 -26.78 -21.85 47.55
N GLY A 8 -27.72 -21.19 46.89
CA GLY A 8 -28.03 -21.48 45.49
C GLY A 8 -26.85 -21.06 44.62
N ASN A 9 -26.42 -21.93 43.71
CA ASN A 9 -25.53 -21.62 42.61
C ASN A 9 -26.27 -20.63 41.72
N GLN A 10 -26.02 -19.32 41.89
CA GLN A 10 -26.33 -18.36 40.86
C GLN A 10 -25.25 -18.50 39.80
N PRO A 11 -25.59 -18.65 38.51
CA PRO A 11 -24.59 -18.58 37.46
C PRO A 11 -23.95 -17.20 37.49
N MET A 12 -22.63 -17.16 37.58
CA MET A 12 -21.85 -15.94 37.50
C MET A 12 -21.97 -15.44 36.05
N ILE A 13 -22.75 -14.38 35.81
CA ILE A 13 -22.82 -13.71 34.52
C ILE A 13 -21.49 -12.96 34.36
N VAL A 14 -20.63 -13.46 33.46
CA VAL A 14 -19.29 -12.90 33.18
C VAL A 14 -19.35 -11.85 32.08
N LEU A 15 -20.46 -11.80 31.33
CA LEU A 15 -20.67 -10.85 30.22
C LEU A 15 -21.62 -9.75 30.65
N SER A 16 -21.42 -8.53 30.13
CA SER A 16 -22.37 -7.42 30.33
C SER A 16 -23.71 -7.71 29.63
N GLU A 17 -24.80 -7.13 30.15
CA GLU A 17 -26.15 -7.33 29.59
C GLU A 17 -26.29 -6.85 28.13
N ASP A 18 -25.36 -6.03 27.63
CA ASP A 18 -25.35 -5.48 26.27
C ASP A 18 -24.44 -6.27 25.30
N SER A 19 -23.79 -7.37 25.75
CA SER A 19 -22.94 -8.17 24.87
C SER A 19 -23.77 -9.12 24.01
N GLN A 20 -23.69 -8.98 22.69
CA GLN A 20 -24.24 -9.95 21.75
C GLN A 20 -23.26 -11.12 21.60
N ARG A 21 -23.75 -12.34 21.73
CA ARG A 21 -22.96 -13.56 21.55
C ARG A 21 -23.65 -14.46 20.53
N THR A 22 -22.92 -14.79 19.47
CA THR A 22 -23.31 -15.82 18.50
C THR A 22 -22.33 -16.98 18.63
N SER A 23 -22.83 -18.24 18.75
CA SER A 23 -21.95 -19.38 19.02
C SER A 23 -22.34 -20.63 18.23
N GLY A 24 -21.39 -21.56 18.06
CA GLY A 24 -21.55 -22.84 17.37
C GLY A 24 -21.71 -22.65 15.86
N LYS A 25 -22.57 -23.49 15.27
CA LYS A 25 -22.79 -23.50 13.81
C LYS A 25 -23.27 -22.15 13.27
N ASP A 26 -24.06 -21.39 14.02
CA ASP A 26 -24.58 -20.09 13.57
C ASP A 26 -23.44 -19.07 13.45
N ALA A 27 -22.46 -19.06 14.37
CA ALA A 27 -21.29 -18.21 14.29
C ALA A 27 -20.40 -18.59 13.10
N GLN A 28 -20.15 -19.88 12.90
CA GLN A 28 -19.35 -20.37 11.76
C GLN A 28 -20.00 -20.01 10.42
N SER A 29 -21.28 -20.29 10.23
CA SER A 29 -21.98 -19.97 8.98
C SER A 29 -22.00 -18.47 8.70
N MET A 30 -22.18 -17.64 9.75
CA MET A 30 -22.15 -16.18 9.61
C MET A 30 -20.77 -15.68 9.20
N ASN A 31 -19.69 -16.18 9.81
CA ASN A 31 -18.33 -15.81 9.47
C ASN A 31 -17.94 -16.23 8.04
N ILE A 32 -18.29 -17.46 7.64
CA ILE A 32 -18.08 -17.97 6.28
C ILE A 32 -18.83 -17.10 5.26
N THR A 33 -20.12 -16.82 5.52
CA THR A 33 -20.95 -16.00 4.63
C THR A 33 -20.37 -14.60 4.47
N ALA A 34 -19.87 -13.99 5.56
CA ALA A 34 -19.25 -12.67 5.52
C ALA A 34 -17.95 -12.66 4.68
N GLY A 35 -17.06 -13.65 4.86
CA GLY A 35 -15.84 -13.77 4.05
C GLY A 35 -16.14 -14.01 2.56
N LYS A 36 -17.09 -14.90 2.25
CA LYS A 36 -17.55 -15.14 0.87
C LYS A 36 -18.11 -13.89 0.22
N ALA A 37 -18.88 -13.08 0.96
CA ALA A 37 -19.48 -11.85 0.42
C ALA A 37 -18.40 -10.81 0.02
N VAL A 38 -17.31 -10.70 0.79
CA VAL A 38 -16.16 -9.87 0.43
C VAL A 38 -15.52 -10.37 -0.87
N ALA A 39 -15.22 -11.66 -0.96
CA ALA A 39 -14.61 -12.25 -2.15
C ALA A 39 -15.48 -12.05 -3.41
N GLU A 40 -16.79 -12.25 -3.29
CA GLU A 40 -17.71 -12.06 -4.41
C GLU A 40 -17.78 -10.60 -4.87
N SER A 41 -17.57 -9.61 -3.97
CA SER A 41 -17.59 -8.20 -4.32
C SER A 41 -16.47 -7.80 -5.29
N VAL A 42 -15.31 -8.47 -5.23
CA VAL A 42 -14.14 -8.19 -6.09
C VAL A 42 -13.96 -9.19 -7.22
N ARG A 43 -14.65 -10.34 -7.21
CA ARG A 43 -14.47 -11.42 -8.20
C ARG A 43 -14.59 -10.97 -9.64
N THR A 44 -15.49 -10.05 -9.94
CA THR A 44 -15.74 -9.56 -11.31
C THR A 44 -14.65 -8.60 -11.81
N THR A 45 -13.68 -8.21 -10.97
CA THR A 45 -12.56 -7.36 -11.39
C THR A 45 -11.33 -8.17 -11.81
N LEU A 46 -11.34 -9.51 -11.58
CA LEU A 46 -10.19 -10.37 -11.84
C LEU A 46 -9.87 -10.49 -13.33
N GLY A 47 -8.61 -10.29 -13.68
CA GLY A 47 -8.03 -10.56 -14.98
C GLY A 47 -8.27 -9.46 -16.04
N PRO A 48 -7.78 -9.67 -17.28
CA PRO A 48 -7.73 -8.62 -18.30
C PRO A 48 -9.09 -8.19 -18.86
N LYS A 49 -10.16 -8.90 -18.52
CA LYS A 49 -11.56 -8.56 -18.84
C LYS A 49 -12.37 -8.26 -17.58
N GLY A 50 -11.68 -8.00 -16.46
CA GLY A 50 -12.31 -7.52 -15.25
C GLY A 50 -13.09 -6.22 -15.47
N MET A 51 -14.13 -6.01 -14.67
CA MET A 51 -14.97 -4.82 -14.72
C MET A 51 -14.64 -3.89 -13.58
N ASP A 52 -14.55 -2.59 -13.89
CA ASP A 52 -14.36 -1.56 -12.88
C ASP A 52 -15.56 -1.47 -11.92
N LYS A 53 -15.28 -1.13 -10.68
CA LYS A 53 -16.28 -0.76 -9.68
C LYS A 53 -16.31 0.75 -9.51
N MET A 54 -17.49 1.30 -9.35
CA MET A 54 -17.68 2.70 -8.97
C MET A 54 -18.09 2.74 -7.50
N LEU A 55 -17.25 3.33 -6.68
CA LEU A 55 -17.45 3.51 -5.26
C LEU A 55 -17.81 4.97 -5.01
N VAL A 56 -18.82 5.23 -4.19
CA VAL A 56 -19.29 6.57 -3.87
C VAL A 56 -19.33 6.72 -2.37
N ASP A 57 -18.50 7.61 -1.83
CA ASP A 57 -18.46 7.87 -0.40
C ASP A 57 -19.63 8.73 0.07
N SER A 58 -19.75 8.89 1.39
CA SER A 58 -20.84 9.68 2.02
C SER A 58 -20.74 11.19 1.75
N SER A 59 -19.58 11.69 1.28
CA SER A 59 -19.34 13.10 0.92
C SER A 59 -19.63 13.37 -0.57
N GLY A 60 -19.83 12.32 -1.37
CA GLY A 60 -20.06 12.39 -2.81
C GLY A 60 -18.78 12.25 -3.63
N GLY A 61 -17.66 11.87 -3.01
CA GLY A 61 -16.44 11.45 -3.71
C GLY A 61 -16.71 10.18 -4.50
N VAL A 62 -16.09 10.07 -5.68
CA VAL A 62 -16.27 8.93 -6.59
C VAL A 62 -14.91 8.34 -6.93
N VAL A 63 -14.72 7.05 -6.63
CA VAL A 63 -13.56 6.26 -7.04
C VAL A 63 -14.04 5.23 -8.06
N VAL A 64 -13.34 5.13 -9.19
CA VAL A 64 -13.59 4.11 -10.23
C VAL A 64 -12.32 3.31 -10.38
N THR A 65 -12.38 2.03 -10.08
CA THR A 65 -11.21 1.14 -10.14
C THR A 65 -11.61 -0.32 -10.27
N ASN A 66 -10.72 -1.15 -10.78
CA ASN A 66 -10.81 -2.62 -10.72
C ASN A 66 -9.77 -3.24 -9.77
N ASP A 67 -8.97 -2.42 -9.11
CA ASP A 67 -8.03 -2.91 -8.13
C ASP A 67 -8.73 -3.43 -6.86
N GLY A 68 -8.43 -4.69 -6.49
CA GLY A 68 -9.09 -5.39 -5.40
C GLY A 68 -8.87 -4.75 -4.04
N VAL A 69 -7.65 -4.33 -3.73
CA VAL A 69 -7.33 -3.74 -2.42
C VAL A 69 -7.99 -2.38 -2.26
N THR A 70 -7.95 -1.54 -3.28
CA THR A 70 -8.62 -0.22 -3.28
C THR A 70 -10.14 -0.37 -3.08
N ILE A 71 -10.77 -1.32 -3.79
CA ILE A 71 -12.20 -1.59 -3.62
C ILE A 71 -12.52 -1.96 -2.18
N LEU A 72 -11.73 -2.85 -1.58
CA LEU A 72 -11.99 -3.33 -0.22
C LEU A 72 -11.71 -2.28 0.85
N LYS A 73 -10.72 -1.42 0.67
CA LYS A 73 -10.41 -0.29 1.57
C LYS A 73 -11.50 0.79 1.56
N GLU A 74 -12.09 1.05 0.40
CA GLU A 74 -13.18 2.01 0.24
C GLU A 74 -14.56 1.48 0.70
N MET A 75 -14.67 0.17 0.92
CA MET A 75 -15.90 -0.44 1.44
C MET A 75 -15.94 -0.33 2.97
N ASP A 76 -17.09 0.14 3.50
CA ASP A 76 -17.33 0.17 4.96
C ASP A 76 -17.71 -1.23 5.45
N ILE A 77 -16.70 -1.99 5.90
CA ILE A 77 -16.85 -3.40 6.29
C ILE A 77 -16.74 -3.52 7.82
N ASP A 78 -17.88 -3.74 8.48
CA ASP A 78 -17.97 -3.86 9.94
C ASP A 78 -17.70 -5.27 10.48
N HIS A 79 -17.89 -6.32 9.65
CA HIS A 79 -17.86 -7.70 10.13
C HIS A 79 -16.43 -8.21 10.35
N PRO A 80 -16.06 -8.68 11.57
CA PRO A 80 -14.67 -9.06 11.87
C PRO A 80 -14.08 -10.13 10.94
N ALA A 81 -14.88 -11.16 10.57
CA ALA A 81 -14.40 -12.19 9.65
C ALA A 81 -14.27 -11.67 8.20
N ALA A 82 -15.06 -10.67 7.81
CA ALA A 82 -14.89 -10.00 6.52
C ALA A 82 -13.60 -9.16 6.51
N ASN A 83 -13.29 -8.45 7.61
CA ASN A 83 -12.04 -7.70 7.74
C ASN A 83 -10.79 -8.59 7.64
N MET A 84 -10.84 -9.83 8.14
CA MET A 84 -9.75 -10.80 7.95
C MET A 84 -9.48 -11.12 6.46
N ILE A 85 -10.52 -11.06 5.61
CA ILE A 85 -10.35 -11.23 4.16
C ILE A 85 -9.81 -9.94 3.52
N VAL A 86 -10.15 -8.77 4.04
CA VAL A 86 -9.52 -7.50 3.61
C VAL A 86 -8.03 -7.50 3.92
N GLU A 87 -7.65 -7.93 5.13
CA GLU A 87 -6.24 -8.07 5.53
C GLU A 87 -5.44 -8.99 4.60
N VAL A 88 -6.06 -10.03 4.00
CA VAL A 88 -5.42 -10.87 2.97
C VAL A 88 -5.02 -10.03 1.76
N SER A 89 -5.91 -9.13 1.31
CA SER A 89 -5.64 -8.25 0.18
C SER A 89 -4.52 -7.25 0.49
N GLU A 90 -4.56 -6.65 1.69
CA GLU A 90 -3.54 -5.69 2.14
C GLU A 90 -2.16 -6.35 2.26
N THR A 91 -2.09 -7.52 2.89
CA THR A 91 -0.83 -8.28 3.00
C THR A 91 -0.26 -8.64 1.63
N GLN A 92 -1.12 -9.03 0.68
CA GLN A 92 -0.70 -9.34 -0.69
C GLN A 92 -0.12 -8.11 -1.40
N GLU A 93 -0.74 -6.94 -1.20
CA GLU A 93 -0.27 -5.67 -1.74
C GLU A 93 1.10 -5.28 -1.18
N ASP A 94 1.22 -5.26 0.15
CA ASP A 94 2.43 -4.84 0.85
C ASP A 94 3.64 -5.73 0.52
N GLU A 95 3.42 -7.05 0.45
CA GLU A 95 4.50 -8.03 0.23
C GLU A 95 4.94 -8.13 -1.24
N VAL A 96 4.00 -8.02 -2.18
CA VAL A 96 4.23 -8.41 -3.57
C VAL A 96 3.84 -7.33 -4.59
N GLY A 97 2.86 -6.49 -4.26
CA GLY A 97 2.36 -5.41 -5.10
C GLY A 97 1.35 -5.84 -6.17
N ASP A 98 0.94 -7.12 -6.24
CA ASP A 98 -0.08 -7.59 -7.20
C ASP A 98 -0.73 -8.89 -6.71
N GLY A 99 -1.82 -9.31 -7.36
CA GLY A 99 -2.54 -10.55 -7.03
C GLY A 99 -3.53 -10.42 -5.87
N THR A 100 -3.83 -9.21 -5.43
CA THR A 100 -4.75 -8.90 -4.32
C THR A 100 -6.13 -9.54 -4.52
N THR A 101 -6.73 -9.35 -5.68
CA THR A 101 -8.01 -9.97 -6.05
C THR A 101 -7.91 -11.49 -6.08
N THR A 102 -6.82 -12.07 -6.59
CA THR A 102 -6.59 -13.52 -6.64
C THR A 102 -6.61 -14.12 -5.23
N ALA A 103 -5.87 -13.53 -4.29
CA ALA A 103 -5.79 -14.00 -2.91
C ALA A 103 -7.17 -14.01 -2.23
N VAL A 104 -7.92 -12.92 -2.38
CA VAL A 104 -9.27 -12.78 -1.82
C VAL A 104 -10.27 -13.77 -2.42
N VAL A 105 -10.23 -13.97 -3.74
CA VAL A 105 -11.12 -14.91 -4.43
C VAL A 105 -10.80 -16.35 -4.02
N ILE A 106 -9.53 -16.74 -3.89
CA ILE A 106 -9.14 -18.06 -3.37
C ILE A 106 -9.62 -18.22 -1.92
N ALA A 107 -9.45 -17.22 -1.05
CA ALA A 107 -9.91 -17.28 0.34
C ALA A 107 -11.44 -17.49 0.43
N GLY A 108 -12.20 -16.78 -0.39
CA GLY A 108 -13.65 -16.94 -0.47
C GLY A 108 -14.08 -18.32 -0.93
N GLU A 109 -13.43 -18.88 -1.95
CA GLU A 109 -13.73 -20.22 -2.46
C GLU A 109 -13.31 -21.32 -1.48
N LEU A 110 -12.17 -21.16 -0.78
CA LEU A 110 -11.78 -22.07 0.31
C LEU A 110 -12.85 -22.11 1.41
N LEU A 111 -13.45 -20.98 1.73
CA LEU A 111 -14.56 -20.92 2.69
C LEU A 111 -15.82 -21.57 2.15
N ASP A 112 -16.13 -21.44 0.85
CA ASP A 112 -17.27 -22.08 0.20
C ASP A 112 -17.12 -23.61 0.23
N GLN A 113 -16.00 -24.13 -0.21
CA GLN A 113 -15.68 -25.55 -0.17
C GLN A 113 -15.69 -26.11 1.27
N ALA A 114 -15.21 -25.33 2.23
CA ALA A 114 -15.24 -25.72 3.64
C ALA A 114 -16.68 -25.79 4.19
N GLU A 115 -17.60 -24.91 3.77
CA GLU A 115 -19.02 -24.96 4.15
C GLU A 115 -19.65 -26.27 3.70
N GLU A 116 -19.40 -26.72 2.48
CA GLU A 116 -19.87 -28.00 1.95
C GLU A 116 -19.34 -29.20 2.75
N LEU A 117 -18.07 -29.16 3.14
CA LEU A 117 -17.46 -30.19 3.98
C LEU A 117 -18.04 -30.21 5.40
N ILE A 118 -18.30 -29.04 6.00
CA ILE A 118 -18.95 -28.93 7.32
C ILE A 118 -20.38 -29.49 7.27
N ASP A 119 -21.11 -29.21 6.21
CA ASP A 119 -22.47 -29.78 6.00
C ASP A 119 -22.43 -31.30 5.80
N SER A 120 -21.31 -31.82 5.26
CA SER A 120 -20.99 -33.25 5.16
C SER A 120 -20.39 -33.83 6.44
N GLU A 121 -20.52 -33.13 7.59
CA GLU A 121 -20.04 -33.54 8.91
C GLU A 121 -18.53 -33.73 9.04
N VAL A 122 -17.73 -33.03 8.23
CA VAL A 122 -16.27 -32.94 8.43
C VAL A 122 -15.97 -31.85 9.47
N HIS A 123 -15.14 -32.17 10.45
CA HIS A 123 -14.84 -31.20 11.52
C HIS A 123 -13.96 -30.06 11.01
N PRO A 124 -14.22 -28.78 11.36
CA PRO A 124 -13.44 -27.63 10.87
C PRO A 124 -11.93 -27.72 11.08
N THR A 125 -11.49 -28.30 12.20
CA THR A 125 -10.05 -28.50 12.47
C THR A 125 -9.41 -29.53 11.52
N THR A 126 -10.15 -30.51 11.04
CA THR A 126 -9.71 -31.49 10.04
C THR A 126 -9.58 -30.81 8.68
N ILE A 127 -10.57 -29.97 8.31
CA ILE A 127 -10.53 -29.15 7.09
C ILE A 127 -9.28 -28.24 7.13
N ALA A 128 -9.11 -27.48 8.21
CA ALA A 128 -7.96 -26.60 8.39
C ALA A 128 -6.62 -27.34 8.33
N GLN A 129 -6.55 -28.60 8.78
CA GLN A 129 -5.34 -29.41 8.67
C GLN A 129 -5.08 -29.86 7.24
N GLY A 130 -6.10 -30.31 6.51
CA GLY A 130 -5.99 -30.68 5.10
C GLY A 130 -5.61 -29.48 4.22
N TYR A 131 -6.18 -28.30 4.47
CA TYR A 131 -5.84 -27.07 3.77
C TYR A 131 -4.36 -26.68 3.95
N ARG A 132 -3.81 -26.79 5.17
CA ARG A 132 -2.36 -26.54 5.39
C ARG A 132 -1.48 -27.51 4.63
N GLN A 133 -1.85 -28.81 4.61
CA GLN A 133 -1.09 -29.82 3.85
C GLN A 133 -1.16 -29.54 2.33
N ALA A 134 -2.32 -29.10 1.84
CA ALA A 134 -2.49 -28.73 0.44
C ALA A 134 -1.67 -27.47 0.09
N ALA A 135 -1.66 -26.45 0.94
CA ALA A 135 -0.88 -25.24 0.71
C ALA A 135 0.64 -25.50 0.74
N GLU A 136 1.12 -26.32 1.70
CA GLU A 136 2.52 -26.76 1.72
C GLU A 136 2.90 -27.50 0.44
N LYS A 137 2.07 -28.43 -0.01
CA LYS A 137 2.29 -29.15 -1.26
C LYS A 137 2.23 -28.25 -2.49
N ALA A 138 1.31 -27.27 -2.50
CA ALA A 138 1.22 -26.26 -3.56
C ALA A 138 2.52 -25.44 -3.68
N GLY A 139 3.10 -25.02 -2.56
CA GLY A 139 4.40 -24.34 -2.54
C GLY A 139 5.51 -25.17 -3.19
N GLU A 140 5.63 -26.46 -2.81
CA GLU A 140 6.60 -27.38 -3.44
C GLU A 140 6.43 -27.49 -4.97
N VAL A 141 5.18 -27.59 -5.43
CA VAL A 141 4.89 -27.71 -6.86
C VAL A 141 5.25 -26.42 -7.60
N LEU A 142 4.94 -25.26 -7.04
CA LEU A 142 5.30 -23.97 -7.64
C LEU A 142 6.81 -23.77 -7.70
N ASP A 143 7.55 -24.18 -6.67
CA ASP A 143 9.02 -24.15 -6.65
C ASP A 143 9.63 -25.02 -7.76
N ASP A 144 9.10 -26.24 -7.95
CA ASP A 144 9.57 -27.17 -8.96
C ASP A 144 9.26 -26.72 -10.41
N ARG A 145 8.28 -25.83 -10.58
CA ARG A 145 7.80 -25.36 -11.90
C ARG A 145 8.24 -23.94 -12.24
N ALA A 146 8.91 -23.25 -11.29
CA ALA A 146 9.35 -21.89 -11.52
C ALA A 146 10.43 -21.79 -12.61
N ILE A 147 10.38 -20.69 -13.35
CA ILE A 147 11.31 -20.33 -14.42
C ILE A 147 12.26 -19.28 -13.86
N ASP A 148 13.56 -19.52 -13.99
CA ASP A 148 14.59 -18.60 -13.49
C ASP A 148 14.69 -17.36 -14.40
N VAL A 149 14.72 -16.18 -13.78
CA VAL A 149 14.88 -14.87 -14.44
C VAL A 149 16.00 -14.09 -13.75
N THR A 150 16.79 -13.36 -14.53
CA THR A 150 17.87 -12.52 -14.03
C THR A 150 17.63 -11.05 -14.38
N ALA A 151 18.32 -10.15 -13.70
CA ALA A 151 18.26 -8.70 -13.99
C ALA A 151 18.74 -8.35 -15.42
N ASP A 152 19.51 -9.20 -16.05
CA ASP A 152 19.98 -9.00 -17.43
C ASP A 152 18.91 -9.38 -18.47
N ASP A 153 17.89 -10.12 -18.06
CA ASP A 153 16.76 -10.50 -18.93
C ASP A 153 15.68 -9.44 -18.96
N ARG A 154 16.06 -8.30 -19.53
CA ARG A 154 15.20 -7.12 -19.65
C ARG A 154 13.88 -7.42 -20.37
N GLU A 155 13.90 -8.28 -21.40
CA GLU A 155 12.69 -8.62 -22.16
C GLU A 155 11.65 -9.31 -21.29
N THR A 156 12.07 -10.23 -20.43
CA THR A 156 11.18 -10.90 -19.48
C THR A 156 10.69 -9.93 -18.39
N LEU A 157 11.53 -9.03 -17.88
CA LEU A 157 11.10 -8.00 -16.92
C LEU A 157 10.04 -7.06 -17.53
N GLU A 158 10.21 -6.62 -18.78
CA GLU A 158 9.21 -5.80 -19.49
C GLU A 158 7.88 -6.56 -19.69
N LYS A 159 7.93 -7.88 -19.96
CA LYS A 159 6.74 -8.74 -20.05
C LYS A 159 6.02 -8.86 -18.70
N ILE A 160 6.75 -9.01 -17.60
CA ILE A 160 6.21 -9.05 -16.24
C ILE A 160 5.50 -7.73 -15.90
N ALA A 161 6.18 -6.61 -16.11
CA ALA A 161 5.59 -5.28 -15.89
C ALA A 161 4.32 -5.08 -16.76
N SER A 162 4.38 -5.50 -18.02
CA SER A 162 3.24 -5.45 -18.94
C SER A 162 2.07 -6.33 -18.48
N THR A 163 2.35 -7.51 -17.93
CA THR A 163 1.30 -8.41 -17.39
C THR A 163 0.58 -7.78 -16.20
N ALA A 164 1.31 -7.16 -15.27
CA ALA A 164 0.75 -6.50 -14.10
C ALA A 164 -0.17 -5.30 -14.43
N MET A 165 0.09 -4.62 -15.55
CA MET A 165 -0.74 -3.50 -16.04
C MET A 165 -1.96 -3.94 -16.84
N THR A 166 -2.09 -5.25 -17.15
CA THR A 166 -3.15 -5.74 -18.02
C THR A 166 -4.52 -5.61 -17.35
N GLY A 167 -5.47 -4.95 -18.02
CA GLY A 167 -6.80 -4.70 -17.49
C GLY A 167 -6.93 -3.45 -16.61
N LYS A 168 -5.86 -2.68 -16.39
CA LYS A 168 -5.80 -1.55 -15.47
C LYS A 168 -5.75 -0.17 -16.17
N GLY A 169 -6.50 0.02 -17.25
CA GLY A 169 -6.62 1.33 -17.94
C GLY A 169 -5.36 1.80 -18.70
N ALA A 170 -4.27 1.07 -18.63
CA ALA A 170 -2.97 1.43 -19.22
C ALA A 170 -2.72 0.81 -20.62
N GLU A 171 -3.67 0.07 -21.20
CA GLU A 171 -3.47 -0.76 -22.40
C GLU A 171 -2.93 0.00 -23.59
N SER A 172 -3.35 1.26 -23.78
CA SER A 172 -2.95 2.08 -24.94
C SER A 172 -1.46 2.44 -24.95
N ALA A 173 -0.78 2.38 -23.79
CA ALA A 173 0.62 2.75 -23.61
C ALA A 173 1.42 1.69 -22.84
N ARG A 174 0.83 0.52 -22.60
CA ARG A 174 1.37 -0.55 -21.74
C ARG A 174 2.83 -0.87 -22.04
N ASP A 175 3.21 -1.09 -23.30
CA ASP A 175 4.58 -1.41 -23.67
C ASP A 175 5.58 -0.26 -23.39
N THR A 176 5.10 0.99 -23.43
CA THR A 176 5.92 2.16 -23.09
C THR A 176 6.09 2.26 -21.58
N LEU A 177 5.00 2.13 -20.84
CA LEU A 177 5.01 2.18 -19.39
C LEU A 177 5.83 1.02 -18.78
N ALA A 178 5.70 -0.20 -19.33
CA ALA A 178 6.49 -1.34 -18.89
C ALA A 178 8.01 -1.09 -19.00
N LYS A 179 8.45 -0.44 -20.09
CA LYS A 179 9.86 -0.04 -20.25
C LYS A 179 10.28 0.99 -19.22
N LEU A 180 9.43 2.00 -18.96
CA LEU A 180 9.73 3.04 -17.97
C LEU A 180 9.84 2.45 -16.56
N VAL A 181 8.95 1.50 -16.20
CA VAL A 181 9.01 0.79 -14.92
C VAL A 181 10.30 0.00 -14.78
N VAL A 182 10.66 -0.80 -15.80
CA VAL A 182 11.91 -1.58 -15.76
C VAL A 182 13.14 -0.67 -15.70
N ASP A 183 13.14 0.44 -16.46
CA ASP A 183 14.22 1.42 -16.39
C ASP A 183 14.31 2.04 -14.99
N ALA A 184 13.18 2.41 -14.38
CA ALA A 184 13.14 2.98 -13.04
C ALA A 184 13.68 2.01 -11.99
N VAL A 185 13.20 0.76 -12.00
CA VAL A 185 13.61 -0.26 -11.02
C VAL A 185 15.10 -0.61 -11.16
N LEU A 186 15.61 -0.72 -12.40
CA LEU A 186 17.01 -1.00 -12.63
C LEU A 186 17.92 0.18 -12.26
N ALA A 187 17.43 1.43 -12.40
CA ALA A 187 18.18 2.63 -12.02
C ALA A 187 18.35 2.74 -10.50
N VAL A 188 17.36 2.32 -9.70
CA VAL A 188 17.43 2.39 -8.23
C VAL A 188 18.01 1.13 -7.58
N ARG A 189 18.41 0.13 -8.39
CA ARG A 189 18.99 -1.12 -7.90
C ARG A 189 20.38 -0.87 -7.32
N ASP A 190 20.61 -1.32 -6.09
CA ASP A 190 21.91 -1.24 -5.42
C ASP A 190 22.93 -2.27 -5.95
N ASP A 191 24.21 -2.04 -5.66
CA ASP A 191 25.33 -2.89 -6.09
C ASP A 191 25.24 -4.34 -5.55
N ASP A 192 24.54 -4.56 -4.43
CA ASP A 192 24.27 -5.88 -3.86
C ASP A 192 23.08 -6.60 -4.50
N GLY A 193 22.39 -5.91 -5.42
CA GLY A 193 21.23 -6.42 -6.15
C GLY A 193 19.89 -6.13 -5.48
N SER A 194 19.87 -5.51 -4.30
CA SER A 194 18.63 -5.10 -3.65
C SER A 194 17.96 -3.95 -4.40
N VAL A 195 16.64 -3.89 -4.32
CA VAL A 195 15.82 -2.84 -4.93
C VAL A 195 14.91 -2.24 -3.88
N ASP A 196 15.05 -0.94 -3.69
CA ASP A 196 14.18 -0.14 -2.83
C ASP A 196 13.34 0.80 -3.70
N THR A 197 12.07 0.45 -3.89
CA THR A 197 11.13 1.20 -4.73
C THR A 197 10.74 2.56 -4.14
N ASP A 198 11.00 2.84 -2.86
CA ASP A 198 10.81 4.17 -2.27
C ASP A 198 11.70 5.25 -2.92
N ASN A 199 12.72 4.81 -3.65
CA ASN A 199 13.59 5.69 -4.45
C ASN A 199 13.04 5.98 -5.85
N VAL A 200 11.93 5.37 -6.25
CA VAL A 200 11.17 5.71 -7.45
C VAL A 200 10.02 6.62 -7.02
N SER A 201 10.09 7.90 -7.39
CA SER A 201 8.96 8.83 -7.18
C SER A 201 8.01 8.75 -8.37
N VAL A 202 6.73 8.83 -8.10
CA VAL A 202 5.70 8.94 -9.12
C VAL A 202 5.06 10.32 -9.02
N GLU A 203 5.11 11.07 -10.13
CA GLU A 203 4.49 12.38 -10.25
C GLU A 203 3.40 12.34 -11.30
N THR A 204 2.20 12.73 -10.93
CA THR A 204 1.02 12.69 -11.78
C THR A 204 0.72 14.07 -12.39
N VAL A 205 0.42 14.08 -13.68
CA VAL A 205 0.13 15.31 -14.43
C VAL A 205 -1.13 15.13 -15.26
N VAL A 206 -2.17 15.88 -14.94
CA VAL A 206 -3.40 15.89 -15.72
C VAL A 206 -3.18 16.70 -17.00
N GLY A 207 -3.39 16.06 -18.14
CA GLY A 207 -3.19 16.64 -19.47
C GLY A 207 -2.18 15.86 -20.30
N GLY A 208 -2.47 15.74 -21.58
CA GLY A 208 -1.65 14.94 -22.50
C GLY A 208 -2.11 13.49 -22.62
N SER A 209 -1.30 12.69 -23.30
CA SER A 209 -1.54 11.25 -23.50
C SER A 209 -0.68 10.45 -22.53
N ILE A 210 -1.17 9.30 -22.09
CA ILE A 210 -0.42 8.33 -21.29
C ILE A 210 0.93 7.99 -21.94
N GLY A 211 0.98 7.87 -23.26
CA GLY A 211 2.21 7.62 -24.01
C GLY A 211 3.27 8.74 -23.96
N ASN A 212 2.94 9.90 -23.35
CA ASN A 212 3.89 10.99 -23.10
C ASN A 212 4.44 10.96 -21.67
N SER A 213 4.18 9.90 -20.92
CA SER A 213 4.84 9.65 -19.64
C SER A 213 6.33 9.42 -19.85
N GLU A 214 7.14 9.85 -18.91
CA GLU A 214 8.61 9.86 -19.04
C GLU A 214 9.30 9.53 -17.71
N LEU A 215 10.52 9.00 -17.80
CA LEU A 215 11.39 8.78 -16.65
C LEU A 215 12.42 9.92 -16.59
N ILE A 216 12.57 10.52 -15.43
CA ILE A 216 13.56 11.55 -15.14
C ILE A 216 14.59 10.97 -14.18
N GLU A 217 15.87 10.98 -14.59
CA GLU A 217 17.00 10.61 -13.75
C GLU A 217 17.27 11.75 -12.77
N GLY A 218 16.65 11.70 -11.60
CA GLY A 218 16.69 12.74 -10.59
C GLY A 218 15.41 12.82 -9.76
N VAL A 219 15.29 13.89 -8.99
CA VAL A 219 14.18 14.10 -8.05
C VAL A 219 13.38 15.34 -8.46
N ILE A 220 12.07 15.18 -8.54
CA ILE A 220 11.14 16.31 -8.62
C ILE A 220 10.58 16.56 -7.23
N VAL A 221 10.64 17.79 -6.76
CA VAL A 221 10.06 18.22 -5.48
C VAL A 221 8.85 19.10 -5.77
N ASP A 222 7.67 18.70 -5.26
CA ASP A 222 6.41 19.43 -5.40
C ASP A 222 6.41 20.69 -4.50
N LYS A 223 7.34 21.59 -4.80
CA LYS A 223 7.55 22.88 -4.15
C LYS A 223 8.07 23.88 -5.15
N GLU A 224 7.95 25.15 -4.77
CA GLU A 224 8.50 26.29 -5.48
C GLU A 224 9.65 26.93 -4.67
N ARG A 225 10.50 27.70 -5.32
CA ARG A 225 11.46 28.57 -4.64
C ARG A 225 10.73 29.59 -3.76
N VAL A 226 11.27 29.92 -2.62
CA VAL A 226 10.56 30.72 -1.60
C VAL A 226 10.51 32.23 -1.88
N ASP A 227 11.38 32.76 -2.79
CA ASP A 227 11.42 34.18 -3.17
C ASP A 227 11.64 34.34 -4.66
N GLU A 228 10.90 35.27 -5.31
CA GLU A 228 10.96 35.53 -6.76
C GLU A 228 12.34 36.06 -7.23
N ASN A 229 13.16 36.64 -6.31
CA ASN A 229 14.49 37.15 -6.63
C ASN A 229 15.58 36.06 -6.62
N MET A 230 15.23 34.84 -6.19
CA MET A 230 16.15 33.69 -6.27
C MET A 230 16.35 33.21 -7.71
N PRO A 231 17.46 32.53 -8.03
CA PRO A 231 17.68 31.96 -9.35
C PRO A 231 16.56 30.98 -9.73
N TYR A 232 16.14 30.98 -11.00
CA TYR A 232 15.23 29.97 -11.57
C TYR A 232 15.92 28.64 -11.84
N ALA A 233 17.21 28.71 -12.12
CA ALA A 233 18.03 27.54 -12.40
C ALA A 233 19.45 27.77 -11.89
N VAL A 234 20.07 26.73 -11.41
CA VAL A 234 21.45 26.67 -10.94
C VAL A 234 22.12 25.47 -11.60
N GLU A 235 23.18 25.67 -12.33
CA GLU A 235 23.99 24.62 -12.94
C GLU A 235 25.17 24.28 -12.02
N ASP A 236 25.61 23.01 -12.04
CA ASP A 236 26.70 22.51 -11.20
C ASP A 236 26.48 22.85 -9.71
N ALA A 237 25.30 22.56 -9.19
CA ALA A 237 24.81 23.03 -7.89
C ALA A 237 25.31 22.18 -6.72
N ASN A 238 25.85 22.83 -5.69
CA ASN A 238 26.05 22.24 -4.37
C ASN A 238 24.75 22.34 -3.57
N VAL A 239 24.21 21.20 -3.20
CA VAL A 239 22.89 21.06 -2.59
C VAL A 239 23.02 20.79 -1.09
N ALA A 240 22.49 21.68 -0.25
CA ALA A 240 22.35 21.48 1.19
C ALA A 240 20.97 20.92 1.52
N LEU A 241 20.91 19.91 2.40
CA LEU A 241 19.69 19.27 2.86
C LEU A 241 19.57 19.48 4.37
N PHE A 242 18.54 20.20 4.80
CA PHE A 242 18.37 20.57 6.19
C PHE A 242 16.99 20.15 6.72
N ASP A 243 17.00 19.24 7.70
CA ASP A 243 15.79 18.81 8.41
C ASP A 243 15.57 19.69 9.65
N GLY A 244 14.91 20.83 9.45
CA GLY A 244 14.63 21.82 10.47
C GLY A 244 14.16 23.12 9.86
N ALA A 245 14.00 24.18 10.69
CA ALA A 245 13.58 25.51 10.27
C ALA A 245 14.77 26.49 10.24
N ILE A 246 14.78 27.38 9.25
CA ILE A 246 15.68 28.56 9.24
C ILE A 246 14.89 29.73 9.84
N GLU A 247 14.73 29.67 11.15
CA GLU A 247 13.98 30.63 11.95
C GLU A 247 14.76 30.97 13.23
N VAL A 248 14.37 32.07 13.87
CA VAL A 248 14.90 32.37 15.20
C VAL A 248 14.26 31.40 16.20
N LYS A 249 15.07 30.58 16.87
CA LYS A 249 14.57 29.68 17.92
C LYS A 249 14.00 30.51 19.05
N GLU A 250 12.66 30.48 19.21
CA GLU A 250 12.04 30.97 20.43
C GLU A 250 12.55 30.13 21.61
N THR A 251 13.12 30.80 22.60
CA THR A 251 13.53 30.10 23.83
C THR A 251 12.27 29.56 24.51
N GLU A 252 12.22 28.29 24.84
CA GLU A 252 11.14 27.60 25.59
C GLU A 252 10.96 28.13 27.03
N ILE A 253 11.34 29.35 27.28
CA ILE A 253 11.07 30.03 28.57
C ILE A 253 9.87 30.93 28.34
N ASP A 254 8.73 30.58 28.92
CA ASP A 254 7.54 31.42 29.14
C ASP A 254 7.93 32.66 29.98
N ALA A 255 8.85 33.47 29.49
CA ALA A 255 9.13 34.78 30.03
C ALA A 255 8.36 35.77 29.14
N GLU A 256 7.19 36.23 29.60
CA GLU A 256 6.60 37.45 29.07
C GLU A 256 7.64 38.57 29.21
N VAL A 257 8.38 38.83 28.14
CA VAL A 257 9.27 39.98 28.03
C VAL A 257 8.35 41.18 27.83
N ASN A 258 8.02 41.87 28.93
CA ASN A 258 7.29 43.13 28.90
C ASN A 258 8.22 44.20 28.31
N VAL A 259 8.27 44.30 27.00
CA VAL A 259 9.02 45.34 26.26
C VAL A 259 8.21 46.64 26.42
N THR A 260 8.64 47.49 27.33
CA THR A 260 8.01 48.81 27.60
C THR A 260 8.78 49.96 26.96
N ASP A 261 9.98 49.69 26.41
CA ASP A 261 10.88 50.69 25.83
C ASP A 261 11.12 50.42 24.33
N PRO A 262 10.85 51.39 23.44
CA PRO A 262 11.10 51.24 22.01
C PRO A 262 12.58 50.85 21.65
N ASP A 263 13.55 51.31 22.45
CA ASP A 263 14.96 51.00 22.24
C ASP A 263 15.28 49.49 22.51
N GLN A 264 14.57 48.89 23.47
CA GLN A 264 14.69 47.44 23.75
C GLN A 264 14.07 46.58 22.63
N LEU A 265 12.94 47.03 22.08
CA LEU A 265 12.34 46.34 20.91
C LEU A 265 13.28 46.37 19.71
N GLN A 266 13.90 47.52 19.44
CA GLN A 266 14.84 47.62 18.35
C GLN A 266 16.06 46.70 18.53
N GLN A 267 16.61 46.64 19.76
CA GLN A 267 17.72 45.74 20.07
C GLN A 267 17.34 44.25 19.89
N PHE A 268 16.09 43.90 20.18
CA PHE A 268 15.58 42.52 19.99
C PHE A 268 15.51 42.18 18.50
N LEU A 269 14.90 43.06 17.70
CA LEU A 269 14.83 42.91 16.25
C LEU A 269 16.23 42.86 15.59
N ASP A 270 17.16 43.72 16.02
CA ASP A 270 18.54 43.73 15.53
C ASP A 270 19.28 42.40 15.86
N GLN A 271 18.92 41.77 17.00
CA GLN A 271 19.49 40.49 17.41
C GLN A 271 18.90 39.33 16.61
N GLU A 272 17.59 39.33 16.36
CA GLU A 272 16.90 38.34 15.51
C GLU A 272 17.47 38.40 14.07
N GLU A 273 17.53 39.60 13.50
CA GLU A 273 18.13 39.83 12.19
C GLU A 273 19.55 39.26 12.10
N LYS A 274 20.37 39.52 13.14
CA LYS A 274 21.74 39.02 13.19
C LYS A 274 21.80 37.48 13.25
N GLN A 275 20.91 36.83 14.01
CA GLN A 275 20.86 35.38 14.12
C GLN A 275 20.47 34.74 12.77
N LEU A 276 19.44 35.26 12.10
CA LEU A 276 19.02 34.79 10.78
C LEU A 276 20.16 34.94 9.76
N LYS A 277 20.85 36.08 9.77
CA LYS A 277 22.01 36.30 8.90
C LYS A 277 23.15 35.33 9.18
N GLU A 278 23.44 35.04 10.45
CA GLU A 278 24.45 34.05 10.84
C GLU A 278 24.12 32.63 10.33
N LEU A 279 22.85 32.26 10.26
CA LEU A 279 22.42 30.98 9.68
C LEU A 279 22.65 30.93 8.17
N VAL A 280 22.32 32.02 7.45
CA VAL A 280 22.55 32.12 6.00
C VAL A 280 24.06 32.18 5.70
N ASP A 281 24.84 32.94 6.51
CA ASP A 281 26.31 33.02 6.35
C ASP A 281 26.99 31.64 6.48
N LYS A 282 26.45 30.69 7.27
CA LYS A 282 26.93 29.32 7.36
C LYS A 282 26.76 28.55 6.05
N LEU A 283 25.55 28.62 5.45
CA LEU A 283 25.29 28.00 4.16
C LEU A 283 26.19 28.56 3.07
N THR A 284 26.35 29.89 3.05
CA THR A 284 27.29 30.55 2.10
C THR A 284 28.73 30.13 2.33
N ALA A 285 29.15 29.99 3.59
CA ALA A 285 30.53 29.64 3.94
C ALA A 285 30.96 28.24 3.48
N VAL A 286 30.02 27.28 3.43
CA VAL A 286 30.26 25.92 2.91
C VAL A 286 30.08 25.83 1.39
N GLY A 287 29.65 26.91 0.72
CA GLY A 287 29.51 26.97 -0.73
C GLY A 287 28.20 26.39 -1.24
N THR A 288 27.13 26.52 -0.48
CA THR A 288 25.79 26.09 -0.88
C THR A 288 25.22 26.96 -1.99
N ASP A 289 24.74 26.35 -3.07
CA ASP A 289 24.05 27.00 -4.18
C ASP A 289 22.54 26.81 -4.10
N VAL A 290 22.09 25.65 -3.56
CA VAL A 290 20.68 25.29 -3.37
C VAL A 290 20.48 24.71 -1.98
N VAL A 291 19.41 25.10 -1.28
CA VAL A 291 19.06 24.51 0.02
C VAL A 291 17.61 24.03 0.05
N PHE A 292 17.41 22.77 0.43
CA PHE A 292 16.11 22.20 0.75
C PHE A 292 15.95 22.13 2.28
N VAL A 293 14.85 22.70 2.77
CA VAL A 293 14.57 22.89 4.20
C VAL A 293 13.28 22.12 4.53
N GLY A 294 13.34 21.23 5.51
CA GLY A 294 12.20 20.39 5.92
C GLY A 294 11.05 21.21 6.53
N ASP A 295 11.40 22.28 7.24
CA ASP A 295 10.43 23.16 7.90
C ASP A 295 10.35 24.57 7.25
N GLY A 296 9.96 25.56 8.05
CA GLY A 296 9.83 26.96 7.63
C GLY A 296 11.14 27.67 7.37
N ILE A 297 11.08 28.71 6.55
CA ILE A 297 12.17 29.70 6.38
C ILE A 297 11.57 31.07 6.69
N ASP A 298 12.14 31.79 7.65
CA ASP A 298 11.74 33.16 8.00
C ASP A 298 11.88 34.10 6.79
N ASP A 299 10.97 35.07 6.64
CA ASP A 299 10.93 35.99 5.50
C ASP A 299 12.24 36.80 5.34
N MET A 300 12.88 37.16 6.47
CA MET A 300 14.19 37.84 6.42
C MET A 300 15.30 36.91 5.96
N ALA A 301 15.26 35.64 6.39
CA ALA A 301 16.20 34.62 5.93
C ALA A 301 16.04 34.33 4.43
N GLN A 302 14.80 34.27 3.92
CA GLN A 302 14.51 34.14 2.48
C GLN A 302 15.16 35.29 1.69
N HIS A 303 15.02 36.51 2.20
CA HIS A 303 15.63 37.69 1.56
C HIS A 303 17.17 37.62 1.55
N TYR A 304 17.82 37.18 2.64
CA TYR A 304 19.27 37.02 2.69
C TYR A 304 19.76 35.91 1.75
N LEU A 305 19.06 34.76 1.72
CA LEU A 305 19.36 33.67 0.79
C LEU A 305 19.27 34.14 -0.68
N ALA A 306 18.25 34.94 -1.01
CA ALA A 306 18.11 35.53 -2.34
C ALA A 306 19.24 36.54 -2.67
N GLN A 307 19.69 37.33 -1.69
CA GLN A 307 20.84 38.25 -1.87
C GLN A 307 22.16 37.52 -2.14
N GLU A 308 22.35 36.38 -1.49
CA GLU A 308 23.56 35.54 -1.72
C GLU A 308 23.40 34.67 -2.99
N GLY A 309 22.26 34.71 -3.67
CA GLY A 309 21.98 33.96 -4.89
C GLY A 309 21.71 32.48 -4.66
N ILE A 310 21.34 32.08 -3.44
CA ILE A 310 20.99 30.71 -3.07
C ILE A 310 19.51 30.45 -3.43
N LEU A 311 19.25 29.37 -4.17
CA LEU A 311 17.90 28.89 -4.39
C LEU A 311 17.47 28.13 -3.14
N ALA A 312 16.34 28.51 -2.53
CA ALA A 312 15.85 27.88 -1.32
C ALA A 312 14.42 27.35 -1.49
N VAL A 313 14.20 26.17 -0.95
CA VAL A 313 12.92 25.45 -0.92
C VAL A 313 12.57 25.16 0.53
N ARG A 314 11.34 25.46 0.95
CA ARG A 314 10.83 25.21 2.30
C ARG A 314 9.83 24.09 2.36
N ARG A 315 9.67 23.48 3.53
CA ARG A 315 8.69 22.43 3.80
C ARG A 315 8.82 21.25 2.83
N ALA A 316 10.06 20.89 2.51
CA ALA A 316 10.34 19.65 1.81
C ALA A 316 9.95 18.48 2.72
N LYS A 317 9.30 17.47 2.17
CA LYS A 317 8.92 16.26 2.94
C LYS A 317 10.19 15.48 3.32
N ASP A 318 10.16 14.77 4.44
CA ASP A 318 11.26 13.89 4.85
C ASP A 318 11.64 12.90 3.74
N SER A 319 10.63 12.33 3.05
CA SER A 319 10.85 11.44 1.92
C SER A 319 11.58 12.12 0.76
N ASP A 320 11.31 13.41 0.48
CA ASP A 320 12.01 14.18 -0.55
C ASP A 320 13.46 14.45 -0.16
N LEU A 321 13.69 14.82 1.13
CA LEU A 321 15.05 15.03 1.65
C LEU A 321 15.89 13.75 1.56
N GLN A 322 15.32 12.59 1.89
CA GLN A 322 16.00 11.30 1.79
C GLN A 322 16.33 10.93 0.33
N ARG A 323 15.37 11.12 -0.59
CA ARG A 323 15.60 10.89 -2.03
C ARG A 323 16.67 11.84 -2.59
N LEU A 324 16.62 13.12 -2.22
CA LEU A 324 17.63 14.10 -2.59
C LEU A 324 19.01 13.72 -2.05
N ALA A 325 19.10 13.28 -0.79
CA ALA A 325 20.36 12.83 -0.19
C ALA A 325 20.95 11.66 -0.96
N ARG A 326 20.10 10.67 -1.30
CA ARG A 326 20.52 9.49 -2.04
C ARG A 326 20.92 9.81 -3.48
N SER A 327 20.17 10.71 -4.14
CA SER A 327 20.45 11.13 -5.52
C SER A 327 21.71 11.97 -5.63
N THR A 328 21.84 13.02 -4.80
CA THR A 328 22.95 13.98 -4.89
C THR A 328 24.21 13.56 -4.14
N GLY A 329 24.14 12.50 -3.34
CA GLY A 329 25.25 12.09 -2.45
C GLY A 329 25.42 12.96 -1.21
N GLY A 330 24.52 13.93 -0.98
CA GLY A 330 24.51 14.79 0.20
C GLY A 330 24.01 14.09 1.46
N ARG A 331 24.12 14.79 2.58
CA ARG A 331 23.63 14.32 3.88
C ARG A 331 22.57 15.27 4.43
N VAL A 332 21.47 14.72 4.95
CA VAL A 332 20.46 15.50 5.68
C VAL A 332 21.02 15.91 7.04
N VAL A 333 21.11 17.22 7.28
CA VAL A 333 21.66 17.81 8.50
C VAL A 333 20.52 18.29 9.39
N ALA A 334 20.52 17.92 10.66
CA ALA A 334 19.50 18.34 11.63
C ALA A 334 19.84 19.68 12.32
N ASN A 335 21.08 20.18 12.20
CA ASN A 335 21.49 21.44 12.78
C ASN A 335 22.50 22.15 11.86
N LEU A 336 22.16 23.36 11.40
CA LEU A 336 23.03 24.16 10.54
C LEU A 336 24.36 24.59 11.20
N ASP A 337 24.45 24.47 12.54
CA ASP A 337 25.72 24.71 13.23
C ASP A 337 26.80 23.67 12.90
N ASP A 338 26.37 22.48 12.49
CA ASP A 338 27.24 21.33 12.24
C ASP A 338 27.50 21.09 10.74
N ILE A 339 26.92 21.91 9.83
CA ILE A 339 27.04 21.73 8.39
C ILE A 339 28.49 21.95 7.93
N THR A 340 28.98 21.09 7.06
CA THR A 340 30.29 21.14 6.45
C THR A 340 30.23 20.96 4.93
N GLU A 341 31.30 21.23 4.20
CA GLU A 341 31.39 20.98 2.76
C GLU A 341 31.18 19.51 2.41
N ASP A 342 31.54 18.57 3.30
CA ASP A 342 31.35 17.12 3.12
C ASP A 342 29.89 16.66 3.25
N ASP A 343 29.00 17.53 3.72
CA ASP A 343 27.56 17.23 3.85
C ASP A 343 26.77 17.66 2.61
N LEU A 344 27.39 18.44 1.72
CA LEU A 344 26.75 18.91 0.50
C LEU A 344 26.66 17.79 -0.53
N GLY A 345 25.47 17.70 -1.18
CA GLY A 345 25.27 16.92 -2.38
C GLY A 345 25.65 17.72 -3.64
N PHE A 346 25.68 17.04 -4.78
CA PHE A 346 25.94 17.66 -6.08
C PHE A 346 24.85 17.31 -7.07
N ALA A 347 24.39 18.29 -7.85
CA ALA A 347 23.51 18.10 -8.98
C ALA A 347 24.00 18.94 -10.18
N GLY A 348 24.01 18.37 -11.38
CA GLY A 348 24.39 19.11 -12.59
C GLY A 348 23.38 20.21 -12.89
N SER A 349 22.11 20.06 -12.55
CA SER A 349 21.11 21.11 -12.72
C SER A 349 20.04 21.05 -11.62
N VAL A 350 19.72 22.22 -11.04
CA VAL A 350 18.54 22.41 -10.19
C VAL A 350 17.72 23.56 -10.75
N ALA A 351 16.49 23.30 -11.18
CA ALA A 351 15.68 24.32 -11.84
C ALA A 351 14.20 24.24 -11.45
N GLN A 352 13.58 25.40 -11.33
CA GLN A 352 12.11 25.49 -11.25
C GLN A 352 11.54 25.42 -12.66
N LYS A 353 10.67 24.41 -12.91
CA LYS A 353 10.03 24.19 -14.21
C LYS A 353 8.52 24.04 -14.03
N ASP A 354 7.76 24.49 -15.03
CA ASP A 354 6.31 24.24 -15.10
C ASP A 354 6.05 22.80 -15.59
N ILE A 355 5.22 22.08 -14.86
CA ILE A 355 4.72 20.76 -15.24
C ILE A 355 3.22 20.67 -14.96
N GLY A 356 2.42 20.58 -16.02
CA GLY A 356 0.96 20.48 -15.88
C GLY A 356 0.27 21.77 -15.42
N GLY A 357 0.96 22.91 -15.36
CA GLY A 357 0.48 24.20 -14.86
C GLY A 357 0.92 24.53 -13.44
N ASP A 358 1.63 23.62 -12.79
CA ASP A 358 2.25 23.80 -11.47
C ASP A 358 3.76 23.95 -11.61
N GLU A 359 4.34 24.91 -10.91
CA GLU A 359 5.80 25.08 -10.84
C GLU A 359 6.39 24.11 -9.80
N ARG A 360 7.43 23.36 -10.18
CA ARG A 360 8.11 22.39 -9.33
C ARG A 360 9.63 22.51 -9.47
N ILE A 361 10.37 22.05 -8.46
CA ILE A 361 11.83 22.01 -8.49
C ILE A 361 12.29 20.66 -9.02
N PHE A 362 13.08 20.72 -10.09
CA PHE A 362 13.74 19.58 -10.73
C PHE A 362 15.20 19.56 -10.32
N VAL A 363 15.68 18.42 -9.84
CA VAL A 363 17.08 18.15 -9.52
C VAL A 363 17.54 17.04 -10.47
N GLU A 364 18.33 17.39 -11.45
CA GLU A 364 18.69 16.54 -12.60
C GLU A 364 20.21 16.48 -12.79
N ASP A 365 20.67 15.61 -13.71
CA ASP A 365 22.07 15.43 -14.07
C ASP A 365 22.95 15.09 -12.85
N VAL A 366 22.48 14.15 -12.03
CA VAL A 366 23.21 13.64 -10.87
C VAL A 366 24.04 12.41 -11.27
N GLU A 367 25.29 12.35 -10.85
CA GLU A 367 26.16 11.19 -11.04
C GLU A 367 25.63 10.01 -10.18
N ASP A 368 25.39 8.84 -10.79
CA ASP A 368 24.77 7.67 -10.12
C ASP A 368 23.42 8.00 -9.46
N ALA A 369 22.47 8.50 -10.25
CA ALA A 369 21.11 8.78 -9.77
C ALA A 369 20.46 7.50 -9.25
N ARG A 370 20.59 7.23 -7.94
CA ARG A 370 19.94 6.11 -7.25
C ARG A 370 18.52 6.46 -6.80
N SER A 371 17.98 7.54 -7.32
CA SER A 371 16.59 7.94 -7.18
C SER A 371 16.12 8.55 -8.49
N VAL A 372 14.94 8.15 -8.94
CA VAL A 372 14.37 8.56 -10.22
C VAL A 372 12.92 8.98 -10.04
N THR A 373 12.40 9.76 -10.98
CA THR A 373 11.01 10.18 -10.98
C THR A 373 10.30 9.75 -12.26
N LEU A 374 9.21 9.00 -12.12
CA LEU A 374 8.27 8.69 -13.18
C LEU A 374 7.22 9.80 -13.27
N VAL A 375 7.17 10.51 -14.38
CA VAL A 375 6.14 11.51 -14.66
C VAL A 375 5.05 10.85 -15.48
N LEU A 376 3.89 10.64 -14.87
CA LEU A 376 2.72 10.02 -15.49
C LEU A 376 1.77 11.08 -16.02
N ARG A 377 1.28 10.89 -17.24
CA ARG A 377 0.34 11.80 -17.88
C ARG A 377 -0.95 11.09 -18.24
N GLY A 378 -2.07 11.80 -18.10
CA GLY A 378 -3.38 11.28 -18.49
C GLY A 378 -4.35 12.39 -18.84
N GLY A 379 -5.39 12.06 -19.62
CA GLY A 379 -6.37 13.03 -20.09
C GLY A 379 -7.28 13.60 -19.00
N THR A 380 -7.46 12.87 -17.90
CA THR A 380 -8.27 13.26 -16.74
C THR A 380 -7.62 12.73 -15.46
N GLU A 381 -7.98 13.29 -14.31
CA GLU A 381 -7.52 12.88 -12.99
C GLU A 381 -7.74 11.37 -12.78
N HIS A 382 -8.95 10.86 -13.00
CA HIS A 382 -9.23 9.42 -12.83
C HIS A 382 -8.36 8.50 -13.70
N VAL A 383 -8.02 8.94 -14.94
CA VAL A 383 -7.13 8.16 -15.81
C VAL A 383 -5.70 8.16 -15.26
N VAL A 384 -5.25 9.29 -14.71
CA VAL A 384 -3.91 9.38 -14.13
C VAL A 384 -3.82 8.53 -12.88
N ASP A 385 -4.81 8.58 -11.99
CA ASP A 385 -4.88 7.78 -10.76
C ASP A 385 -4.89 6.27 -11.06
N GLU A 386 -5.57 5.85 -12.13
CA GLU A 386 -5.59 4.44 -12.55
C GLU A 386 -4.24 3.99 -13.12
N VAL A 387 -3.59 4.86 -13.90
CA VAL A 387 -2.24 4.59 -14.43
C VAL A 387 -1.22 4.56 -13.29
N GLU A 388 -1.32 5.43 -12.30
CA GLU A 388 -0.46 5.45 -11.12
C GLU A 388 -0.54 4.11 -10.39
N ARG A 389 -1.74 3.63 -10.05
CA ARG A 389 -1.93 2.31 -9.44
C ARG A 389 -1.33 1.18 -10.26
N ALA A 390 -1.54 1.19 -11.58
CA ALA A 390 -0.96 0.17 -12.47
C ALA A 390 0.58 0.20 -12.48
N ILE A 391 1.18 1.38 -12.33
CA ILE A 391 2.63 1.56 -12.21
C ILE A 391 3.13 1.05 -10.87
N ASP A 392 2.46 1.39 -9.76
CA ASP A 392 2.84 0.95 -8.42
C ASP A 392 2.85 -0.58 -8.33
N ASP A 393 1.80 -1.24 -8.82
CA ASP A 393 1.74 -2.69 -8.92
C ASP A 393 2.89 -3.25 -9.75
N SER A 394 3.17 -2.63 -10.90
CA SER A 394 4.25 -3.07 -11.79
C SER A 394 5.63 -2.88 -11.17
N LEU A 395 5.87 -1.80 -10.44
CA LEU A 395 7.10 -1.58 -9.65
C LEU A 395 7.27 -2.69 -8.61
N GLY A 396 6.19 -3.04 -7.89
CA GLY A 396 6.14 -4.12 -6.90
C GLY A 396 6.52 -5.47 -7.50
N VAL A 397 5.90 -5.86 -8.61
CA VAL A 397 6.17 -7.17 -9.24
C VAL A 397 7.55 -7.26 -9.87
N VAL A 398 8.08 -6.18 -10.48
CA VAL A 398 9.44 -6.18 -11.03
C VAL A 398 10.46 -6.25 -9.88
N ARG A 399 10.28 -5.49 -8.80
CA ARG A 399 11.08 -5.60 -7.57
C ARG A 399 11.10 -7.04 -7.05
N THR A 400 9.92 -7.64 -6.86
CA THR A 400 9.77 -9.00 -6.36
C THR A 400 10.45 -10.03 -7.26
N THR A 401 10.33 -9.87 -8.59
CA THR A 401 11.03 -10.74 -9.55
C THR A 401 12.54 -10.63 -9.40
N LEU A 402 13.09 -9.43 -9.25
CA LEU A 402 14.54 -9.23 -9.08
C LEU A 402 15.07 -9.79 -7.77
N GLN A 403 14.25 -9.78 -6.71
CA GLN A 403 14.60 -10.34 -5.41
C GLN A 403 14.63 -11.88 -5.43
N ASP A 404 13.63 -12.50 -6.06
CA ASP A 404 13.44 -13.95 -6.03
C ASP A 404 14.06 -14.66 -7.24
N GLY A 405 14.14 -13.98 -8.37
CA GLY A 405 14.67 -14.53 -9.62
C GLY A 405 13.80 -15.60 -10.26
N GLN A 406 12.49 -15.67 -9.92
CA GLN A 406 11.61 -16.75 -10.38
C GLN A 406 10.24 -16.26 -10.78
N VAL A 407 9.73 -16.81 -11.89
CA VAL A 407 8.40 -16.49 -12.45
C VAL A 407 7.63 -17.76 -12.80
N LEU A 408 6.32 -17.58 -12.99
CA LEU A 408 5.36 -18.60 -13.43
C LEU A 408 4.55 -18.07 -14.62
N PRO A 409 4.00 -18.95 -15.48
CA PRO A 409 3.08 -18.54 -16.52
C PRO A 409 1.77 -18.03 -15.92
N GLY A 410 1.10 -17.07 -16.59
CA GLY A 410 -0.19 -16.52 -16.18
C GLY A 410 -1.40 -17.31 -16.71
N GLY A 411 -2.55 -16.64 -16.81
CA GLY A 411 -3.75 -17.20 -17.43
C GLY A 411 -4.40 -18.38 -16.68
N GLY A 412 -4.15 -18.52 -15.38
CA GLY A 412 -4.66 -19.62 -14.54
C GLY A 412 -3.93 -20.95 -14.74
N ALA A 413 -2.77 -20.95 -15.42
CA ALA A 413 -1.95 -22.14 -15.64
C ALA A 413 -1.43 -22.74 -14.32
N PRO A 414 -0.83 -21.98 -13.38
CA PRO A 414 -0.37 -22.52 -12.11
C PRO A 414 -1.51 -23.15 -11.30
N GLU A 415 -2.65 -22.49 -11.19
CA GLU A 415 -3.80 -22.96 -10.41
C GLU A 415 -4.38 -24.26 -10.99
N THR A 416 -4.42 -24.37 -12.32
CA THR A 416 -4.85 -25.61 -13.00
C THR A 416 -3.89 -26.76 -12.73
N GLN A 417 -2.57 -26.52 -12.83
CA GLN A 417 -1.55 -27.52 -12.52
C GLN A 417 -1.60 -27.96 -11.06
N LEU A 418 -1.70 -27.00 -10.14
CA LEU A 418 -1.81 -27.26 -8.72
C LEU A 418 -3.04 -28.13 -8.41
N ALA A 419 -4.18 -27.82 -9.03
CA ALA A 419 -5.40 -28.60 -8.83
C ALA A 419 -5.24 -30.07 -9.24
N LEU A 420 -4.52 -30.33 -10.33
CA LEU A 420 -4.23 -31.73 -10.78
C LEU A 420 -3.27 -32.42 -9.79
N GLU A 421 -2.15 -31.79 -9.45
CA GLU A 421 -1.14 -32.37 -8.56
C GLU A 421 -1.66 -32.57 -7.13
N LEU A 422 -2.53 -31.68 -6.63
CA LEU A 422 -3.14 -31.82 -5.33
C LEU A 422 -4.17 -32.95 -5.28
N ARG A 423 -4.91 -33.22 -6.36
CA ARG A 423 -5.79 -34.39 -6.46
C ARG A 423 -5.00 -35.69 -6.40
N ASP A 424 -3.87 -35.76 -7.11
CA ASP A 424 -2.97 -36.91 -7.01
C ASP A 424 -2.35 -37.05 -5.61
N PHE A 425 -2.00 -35.93 -4.98
CA PHE A 425 -1.49 -35.91 -3.61
C PHE A 425 -2.53 -36.38 -2.60
N ALA A 426 -3.81 -36.00 -2.77
CA ALA A 426 -4.92 -36.37 -1.92
C ALA A 426 -5.06 -37.88 -1.76
N ASP A 427 -4.75 -38.68 -2.79
CA ASP A 427 -4.76 -40.15 -2.74
C ASP A 427 -3.73 -40.70 -1.72
N SER A 428 -2.70 -39.93 -1.38
CA SER A 428 -1.69 -40.28 -0.39
C SER A 428 -2.06 -39.84 1.03
N VAL A 429 -3.04 -38.95 1.18
CA VAL A 429 -3.48 -38.40 2.45
C VAL A 429 -4.51 -39.32 3.10
N GLY A 430 -4.29 -39.72 4.32
CA GLY A 430 -5.23 -40.59 5.05
C GLY A 430 -6.31 -39.82 5.77
N GLY A 431 -7.48 -40.47 5.93
CA GLY A 431 -8.56 -39.92 6.75
C GLY A 431 -9.45 -38.92 6.03
N ARG A 432 -10.11 -38.05 6.78
CA ARG A 432 -11.01 -37.02 6.24
C ARG A 432 -10.26 -35.78 5.75
N GLU A 433 -9.00 -35.66 6.10
CA GLU A 433 -8.07 -34.64 5.57
C GLU A 433 -7.93 -34.76 4.05
N GLN A 434 -8.03 -35.96 3.48
CA GLN A 434 -8.06 -36.18 2.03
C GLN A 434 -9.15 -35.33 1.37
N LEU A 435 -10.38 -35.33 1.92
CA LEU A 435 -11.49 -34.56 1.35
C LEU A 435 -11.22 -33.05 1.38
N ALA A 436 -10.48 -32.57 2.37
CA ALA A 436 -10.10 -31.17 2.46
C ALA A 436 -9.01 -30.82 1.42
N VAL A 437 -8.07 -31.71 1.12
CA VAL A 437 -7.09 -31.52 0.06
C VAL A 437 -7.77 -31.50 -1.32
N GLU A 438 -8.73 -32.41 -1.58
CA GLU A 438 -9.53 -32.40 -2.80
C GLU A 438 -10.34 -31.08 -2.95
N ALA A 439 -10.99 -30.63 -1.87
CA ALA A 439 -11.73 -29.37 -1.85
C ALA A 439 -10.81 -28.14 -2.07
N PHE A 440 -9.57 -28.19 -1.57
CA PHE A 440 -8.57 -27.16 -1.85
C PHE A 440 -8.19 -27.11 -3.32
N ALA A 441 -8.01 -28.27 -3.94
CA ALA A 441 -7.74 -28.37 -5.38
C ALA A 441 -8.91 -27.79 -6.21
N ASP A 442 -10.16 -28.08 -5.79
CA ASP A 442 -11.36 -27.53 -6.44
C ASP A 442 -11.44 -26.00 -6.26
N ALA A 443 -11.03 -25.49 -5.09
CA ALA A 443 -11.01 -24.06 -4.80
C ALA A 443 -10.01 -23.29 -5.70
N LEU A 444 -8.83 -23.85 -6.00
CA LEU A 444 -7.85 -23.19 -6.87
C LEU A 444 -8.38 -22.99 -8.31
N GLU A 445 -9.24 -23.87 -8.78
CA GLU A 445 -9.83 -23.75 -10.12
C GLU A 445 -10.83 -22.59 -10.25
N VAL A 446 -11.15 -21.89 -9.15
CA VAL A 446 -11.95 -20.66 -9.19
C VAL A 446 -11.27 -19.59 -10.05
N ILE A 447 -9.93 -19.53 -10.07
CA ILE A 447 -9.17 -18.51 -10.80
C ILE A 447 -9.36 -18.69 -12.33
N PRO A 448 -8.99 -19.81 -12.96
CA PRO A 448 -9.23 -19.99 -14.40
C PRO A 448 -10.73 -19.94 -14.77
N ARG A 449 -11.62 -20.40 -13.89
CA ARG A 449 -13.08 -20.28 -14.08
C ARG A 449 -13.54 -18.82 -14.11
N THR A 450 -13.08 -18.00 -13.16
CA THR A 450 -13.41 -16.57 -13.09
C THR A 450 -12.85 -15.80 -14.26
N LEU A 451 -11.61 -16.10 -14.71
CA LEU A 451 -11.04 -15.53 -15.92
C LEU A 451 -11.91 -15.80 -17.15
N ALA A 452 -12.41 -17.04 -17.31
CA ALA A 452 -13.32 -17.42 -18.39
C ALA A 452 -14.66 -16.66 -18.29
N GLU A 453 -15.27 -16.62 -17.11
CA GLU A 453 -16.55 -15.92 -16.85
C GLU A 453 -16.44 -14.44 -17.18
N ASN A 454 -15.39 -13.75 -16.70
CA ASN A 454 -15.17 -12.33 -16.95
C ASN A 454 -14.87 -12.05 -18.42
N ALA A 455 -14.26 -13.01 -19.14
CA ALA A 455 -14.06 -12.94 -20.58
C ALA A 455 -15.32 -13.25 -21.40
N GLY A 456 -16.43 -13.66 -20.76
CA GLY A 456 -17.68 -14.03 -21.42
C GLY A 456 -17.61 -15.39 -22.13
N LEU A 457 -16.70 -16.27 -21.70
CA LEU A 457 -16.51 -17.64 -22.20
C LEU A 457 -17.31 -18.63 -21.35
N ASP A 458 -17.47 -19.87 -21.86
CA ASP A 458 -18.00 -20.95 -21.04
C ASP A 458 -16.91 -21.45 -20.06
N PRO A 459 -17.07 -21.28 -18.75
CA PRO A 459 -16.02 -21.61 -17.78
C PRO A 459 -15.78 -23.13 -17.68
N ILE A 460 -16.79 -23.96 -18.00
CA ILE A 460 -16.67 -25.41 -17.97
C ILE A 460 -15.83 -25.89 -19.15
N ASP A 461 -16.13 -25.39 -20.35
CA ASP A 461 -15.39 -25.75 -21.56
C ASP A 461 -13.93 -25.31 -21.45
N SER A 462 -13.68 -24.07 -20.98
CA SER A 462 -12.34 -23.52 -20.76
C SER A 462 -11.54 -24.36 -19.75
N LEU A 463 -12.16 -24.77 -18.64
CA LEU A 463 -11.50 -25.58 -17.62
C LEU A 463 -11.19 -27.00 -18.12
N VAL A 464 -12.08 -27.60 -18.93
CA VAL A 464 -11.86 -28.91 -19.54
C VAL A 464 -10.66 -28.86 -20.48
N ASP A 465 -10.55 -27.82 -21.31
CA ASP A 465 -9.44 -27.64 -22.23
C ASP A 465 -8.11 -27.41 -21.49
N LEU A 466 -8.10 -26.57 -20.46
CA LEU A 466 -6.94 -26.34 -19.60
C LEU A 466 -6.45 -27.66 -18.97
N ARG A 467 -7.34 -28.39 -18.30
CA ARG A 467 -7.01 -29.68 -17.67
C ARG A 467 -6.43 -30.68 -18.68
N ALA A 468 -7.02 -30.76 -19.90
CA ALA A 468 -6.56 -31.66 -20.92
C ALA A 468 -5.12 -31.32 -21.41
N ARG A 469 -4.77 -30.03 -21.50
CA ARG A 469 -3.43 -29.56 -21.87
C ARG A 469 -2.40 -29.86 -20.76
N HIS A 470 -2.76 -29.58 -19.51
CA HIS A 470 -1.91 -29.86 -18.35
C HIS A 470 -1.68 -31.35 -18.13
N ASP A 471 -2.71 -32.18 -18.32
CA ASP A 471 -2.63 -33.65 -18.26
C ASP A 471 -1.69 -34.19 -19.39
N GLY A 472 -1.63 -33.47 -20.52
CA GLY A 472 -0.69 -33.68 -21.60
C GLY A 472 0.76 -33.23 -21.31
N GLY A 473 1.01 -32.60 -20.17
CA GLY A 473 2.33 -32.13 -19.73
C GLY A 473 2.67 -30.69 -20.17
N GLU A 474 1.69 -29.91 -20.62
CA GLU A 474 1.86 -28.51 -21.04
C GLU A 474 1.63 -27.56 -19.87
N PHE A 475 2.60 -27.42 -18.95
CA PHE A 475 2.48 -26.58 -17.76
C PHE A 475 2.24 -25.09 -18.06
N GLY A 476 2.79 -24.57 -19.18
CA GLY A 476 2.58 -23.19 -19.61
C GLY A 476 1.21 -22.89 -20.21
N ALA A 477 0.31 -23.89 -20.32
CA ALA A 477 -0.99 -23.72 -20.93
C ALA A 477 -1.92 -22.90 -20.01
N GLY A 478 -2.32 -21.71 -20.46
CA GLY A 478 -3.25 -20.83 -19.75
C GLY A 478 -4.31 -20.27 -20.68
N LEU A 479 -5.32 -19.63 -20.11
CA LEU A 479 -6.44 -19.05 -20.83
C LEU A 479 -6.07 -17.64 -21.33
N ASP A 480 -6.04 -17.45 -22.65
CA ASP A 480 -6.05 -16.12 -23.24
C ASP A 480 -7.48 -15.55 -23.21
N ALA A 481 -7.72 -14.64 -22.29
CA ALA A 481 -9.03 -14.00 -22.11
C ALA A 481 -9.46 -13.11 -23.28
N TYR A 482 -8.56 -12.76 -24.21
CA TYR A 482 -8.89 -11.96 -25.39
C TYR A 482 -9.38 -12.82 -26.55
N THR A 483 -8.74 -13.96 -26.81
CA THR A 483 -9.11 -14.89 -27.89
C THR A 483 -10.04 -16.00 -27.44
N GLY A 484 -10.01 -16.36 -26.16
CA GLY A 484 -10.73 -17.49 -25.59
C GLY A 484 -10.03 -18.85 -25.81
N ASP A 485 -8.81 -18.82 -26.34
CA ASP A 485 -8.05 -20.04 -26.60
C ASP A 485 -7.15 -20.38 -25.39
N VAL A 486 -6.88 -21.66 -25.20
CA VAL A 486 -5.84 -22.11 -24.28
C VAL A 486 -4.51 -22.14 -25.04
N ILE A 487 -3.55 -21.33 -24.62
CA ILE A 487 -2.26 -21.13 -25.31
C ILE A 487 -1.10 -21.26 -24.32
N ASP A 488 0.13 -21.29 -24.83
CA ASP A 488 1.34 -21.25 -24.00
C ASP A 488 1.61 -19.81 -23.54
N MET A 489 1.32 -19.52 -22.28
CA MET A 489 1.46 -18.19 -21.69
C MET A 489 2.91 -17.73 -21.58
N GLU A 490 3.85 -18.64 -21.37
CA GLU A 490 5.27 -18.30 -21.36
C GLU A 490 5.74 -17.82 -22.74
N ALA A 491 5.36 -18.54 -23.79
CA ALA A 491 5.69 -18.17 -25.17
C ALA A 491 5.09 -16.81 -25.58
N GLU A 492 3.87 -16.49 -25.10
CA GLU A 492 3.21 -15.20 -25.33
C GLU A 492 3.71 -14.09 -24.39
N GLY A 493 4.53 -14.43 -23.40
CA GLY A 493 5.12 -13.49 -22.47
C GLY A 493 4.15 -13.03 -21.36
N VAL A 494 3.11 -13.81 -21.09
CA VAL A 494 2.20 -13.58 -19.95
C VAL A 494 2.75 -14.35 -18.75
N VAL A 495 3.58 -13.67 -17.96
CA VAL A 495 4.29 -14.25 -16.81
C VAL A 495 4.19 -13.33 -15.60
N GLU A 496 4.26 -13.92 -14.42
CA GLU A 496 4.15 -13.23 -13.14
C GLU A 496 5.15 -13.80 -12.12
N PRO A 497 5.58 -13.02 -11.11
CA PRO A 497 6.49 -13.53 -10.08
C PRO A 497 5.90 -14.74 -9.36
N ARG A 498 6.73 -15.75 -9.09
CA ARG A 498 6.30 -16.93 -8.33
C ARG A 498 5.69 -16.54 -6.96
N ARG A 499 6.27 -15.54 -6.29
CA ARG A 499 5.80 -15.07 -4.98
C ARG A 499 4.35 -14.56 -5.01
N VAL A 500 3.88 -13.98 -6.11
CA VAL A 500 2.47 -13.57 -6.26
C VAL A 500 1.54 -14.76 -5.99
N LYS A 501 1.86 -15.94 -6.53
CA LYS A 501 1.05 -17.15 -6.34
C LYS A 501 1.23 -17.78 -4.97
N THR A 502 2.48 -17.92 -4.52
CA THR A 502 2.75 -18.56 -3.22
C THR A 502 2.13 -17.73 -2.09
N GLN A 503 2.33 -16.43 -2.08
CA GLN A 503 1.77 -15.52 -1.07
C GLN A 503 0.23 -15.52 -1.10
N ALA A 504 -0.40 -15.46 -2.28
CA ALA A 504 -1.86 -15.50 -2.40
C ALA A 504 -2.45 -16.79 -1.83
N ILE A 505 -1.84 -17.95 -2.08
CA ILE A 505 -2.28 -19.24 -1.57
C ILE A 505 -2.08 -19.32 -0.05
N GLU A 506 -0.93 -18.88 0.45
CA GLU A 506 -0.60 -18.89 1.87
C GLU A 506 -1.55 -17.99 2.67
N SER A 507 -1.68 -16.73 2.30
CA SER A 507 -2.54 -15.76 2.99
C SER A 507 -4.02 -16.17 2.93
N ALA A 508 -4.51 -16.65 1.78
CA ALA A 508 -5.86 -17.18 1.64
C ALA A 508 -6.10 -18.38 2.56
N THR A 509 -5.12 -19.29 2.66
CA THR A 509 -5.20 -20.48 3.52
C THR A 509 -5.19 -20.10 5.00
N GLU A 510 -4.35 -19.16 5.39
CA GLU A 510 -4.30 -18.68 6.78
C GLU A 510 -5.63 -18.06 7.19
N ALA A 511 -6.16 -17.13 6.42
CA ALA A 511 -7.43 -16.48 6.72
C ALA A 511 -8.58 -17.49 6.75
N ALA A 512 -8.70 -18.35 5.74
CA ALA A 512 -9.75 -19.37 5.70
C ALA A 512 -9.67 -20.32 6.91
N THR A 513 -8.46 -20.83 7.24
CA THR A 513 -8.29 -21.73 8.40
C THR A 513 -8.51 -21.03 9.73
N MET A 514 -8.25 -19.74 9.83
CA MET A 514 -8.53 -18.93 11.02
C MET A 514 -10.03 -18.76 11.21
N ILE A 515 -10.75 -18.36 10.16
CA ILE A 515 -12.20 -18.17 10.18
C ILE A 515 -12.92 -19.48 10.52
N LEU A 516 -12.51 -20.60 9.93
CA LEU A 516 -13.09 -21.93 10.20
C LEU A 516 -12.98 -22.38 11.66
N ARG A 517 -11.99 -21.90 12.40
CA ARG A 517 -11.74 -22.26 13.79
C ARG A 517 -12.51 -21.41 14.79
N ILE A 518 -13.21 -20.37 14.34
CA ILE A 518 -14.02 -19.50 15.19
C ILE A 518 -15.38 -20.13 15.38
N ASP A 519 -15.66 -20.59 16.60
CA ASP A 519 -16.96 -21.18 16.99
C ASP A 519 -17.79 -20.27 17.90
N ASP A 520 -17.26 -19.08 18.25
CA ASP A 520 -17.92 -18.16 19.17
C ASP A 520 -17.51 -16.71 18.85
N VAL A 521 -18.47 -15.85 18.58
CA VAL A 521 -18.29 -14.43 18.35
C VAL A 521 -18.92 -13.66 19.50
N ILE A 522 -18.09 -12.93 20.26
CA ILE A 522 -18.51 -12.15 21.42
C ILE A 522 -18.26 -10.68 21.11
N ALA A 523 -19.31 -9.95 20.79
CA ALA A 523 -19.25 -8.50 20.69
C ALA A 523 -19.25 -7.90 22.10
N ALA A 524 -18.10 -7.47 22.59
CA ALA A 524 -17.98 -6.72 23.83
C ALA A 524 -18.07 -5.23 23.51
N GLY A 525 -19.12 -4.55 23.98
CA GLY A 525 -19.14 -3.10 23.99
C GLY A 525 -17.93 -2.59 24.75
N ASP A 526 -17.15 -1.71 24.13
CA ASP A 526 -15.93 -1.07 24.65
C ASP A 526 -14.95 -2.04 25.38
N LEU A 527 -14.09 -2.70 24.63
CA LEU A 527 -12.84 -3.20 25.16
C LEU A 527 -11.97 -2.01 25.56
N LYS A 528 -12.16 -1.51 26.80
CA LYS A 528 -11.22 -0.53 27.38
C LYS A 528 -9.84 -1.17 27.37
N GLY A 529 -8.96 -0.66 26.53
CA GLY A 529 -7.54 -0.96 26.55
C GLY A 529 -7.04 -0.77 27.98
N GLY A 530 -6.40 -1.80 28.56
CA GLY A 530 -5.79 -1.74 29.87
C GLY A 530 -4.64 -0.74 29.89
N GLY A 531 -4.99 0.53 30.08
CA GLY A 531 -4.07 1.55 30.58
C GLY A 531 -3.96 1.34 32.07
N THR A 532 -2.78 1.01 32.54
CA THR A 532 -2.38 1.04 33.94
C THR A 532 -2.52 2.47 34.43
N ASP A 533 -3.63 2.77 35.12
CA ASP A 533 -3.80 3.97 35.91
C ASP A 533 -3.19 3.66 37.30
N ASP A 534 -1.97 4.11 37.51
CA ASP A 534 -1.37 4.17 38.84
C ASP A 534 -2.07 5.30 39.60
N GLY A 535 -3.06 4.91 40.40
CA GLY A 535 -3.76 5.81 41.29
C GLY A 535 -2.89 6.23 42.45
N ASP A 536 -2.74 7.51 42.64
CA ASP A 536 -2.39 8.10 43.96
C ASP A 536 -3.67 8.51 44.69
N ASP A 537 -3.91 7.79 45.75
CA ASP A 537 -4.88 8.11 46.79
C ASP A 537 -4.43 9.37 47.54
N ASP A 538 -5.31 10.35 47.66
CA ASP A 538 -5.33 11.14 48.90
C ASP A 538 -6.75 11.68 49.22
N PRO A 539 -7.27 11.40 50.41
CA PRO A 539 -8.61 11.80 50.81
C PRO A 539 -8.56 13.03 51.74
N ALA A 540 -9.22 14.13 51.38
CA ALA A 540 -9.76 15.03 52.41
C ALA A 540 -10.70 16.12 51.86
N GLY A 541 -11.94 16.05 52.24
CA GLY A 541 -12.57 17.12 53.00
C GLY A 541 -13.35 18.19 52.28
N GLY A 542 -14.66 18.17 52.45
CA GLY A 542 -15.35 19.42 52.87
C GLY A 542 -16.47 19.95 51.95
N MET A 543 -17.67 19.56 52.25
CA MET A 543 -18.90 20.38 52.49
C MET A 543 -19.14 21.73 51.79
N GLY A 544 -20.36 21.84 51.24
CA GLY A 544 -21.14 23.09 51.14
C GLY A 544 -21.57 23.42 49.71
N GLY A 545 -22.80 23.31 49.24
CA GLY A 545 -23.99 23.97 49.77
C GLY A 545 -24.45 25.02 48.76
N GLY A 546 -25.68 24.88 48.23
CA GLY A 546 -26.47 26.03 47.77
C GLY A 546 -26.78 26.09 46.25
N MET A 547 -27.91 25.59 45.83
CA MET A 547 -29.18 26.29 45.60
C MET A 547 -29.25 27.40 44.53
N GLY A 548 -30.18 27.18 43.56
CA GLY A 548 -30.96 28.24 42.87
C GLY A 548 -30.46 28.48 41.44
N GLY A 549 -31.25 28.52 40.40
CA GLY A 549 -32.65 28.65 40.21
C GLY A 549 -32.90 29.06 38.75
N MET A 550 -33.86 28.46 38.18
CA MET A 550 -34.93 29.04 37.37
C MET A 550 -34.67 30.04 36.24
N GLY A 551 -35.29 29.73 35.12
CA GLY A 551 -35.95 30.68 34.18
C GLY A 551 -35.18 30.85 32.88
N GLY A 552 -35.70 30.77 31.68
CA GLY A 552 -37.04 30.74 31.18
C GLY A 552 -36.98 31.09 29.72
N MET A 553 -37.77 30.37 28.96
CA MET A 553 -38.66 30.83 27.91
C MET A 553 -38.21 31.82 26.81
N GLY A 554 -38.56 31.41 25.59
CA GLY A 554 -39.03 32.26 24.48
C GLY A 554 -38.02 32.37 23.34
N GLY A 555 -38.27 32.15 22.08
CA GLY A 555 -39.44 31.96 21.34
C GLY A 555 -39.22 32.50 19.94
N MET A 556 -39.71 31.76 18.98
CA MET A 556 -40.28 32.22 17.70
C MET A 556 -39.47 33.02 16.67
N GLY A 557 -39.52 32.49 15.46
CA GLY A 557 -39.89 33.16 14.20
C GLY A 557 -38.68 33.41 13.29
N GLY A 558 -38.57 32.92 12.08
CA GLY A 558 -39.48 32.85 11.02
C GLY A 558 -38.86 33.46 9.78
N ALA A 559 -38.85 32.67 8.73
CA ALA A 559 -38.94 33.05 7.31
C ALA A 559 -37.91 34.01 6.69
N MET A 560 -37.13 33.55 5.78
CA MET A 560 -37.25 33.63 4.31
C MET A 560 -36.15 32.86 3.68
#